data_94567b7d53165c6af4ba1d89618a5715
#
_entry.id   94567b7d53165c6af4ba1d89618a5715
#
_cell.length_a   1.000
_cell.length_b   1.000
_cell.length_c   1.000
_cell.angle_alpha   90.00
_cell.angle_beta   90.00
_cell.angle_gamma   90.00
#
_symmetry.space_group_name_H-M   'P 1'
#
loop_
_entity.id
_entity.type
_entity.pdbx_description
1 polymer ?
#
loop_
_entity_poly.entity_id
_entity_poly.type
_entity_poly.pdbx_seq_one_letter_code
_entity_poly.pdbx_strand_id
1 'polypeptide(L)'
;MAERVLRVIWYLPMVFLALALGCAGAKAKMAMESQSVDPGTSVARGEARFQLLGSPVALGKSLPAVKLVDAMTLKDVDLSQEKGSVLFLSIVPSLDTAVCEAQTHYLGEEGEKVSKDVRRITISRDTPFAQKRFAKEAKLTHLQYLSDYKEGEFGRATGLLMDKTLLLARSVVLVDKKGMIRYIQVVPEITRLPDMEKAFQTAMELNRE
;
A
#
# COMPACT_ATOMS: atom_id res chain seq x y z
N MET A 1 37.82 -84.10 3.36
CA MET A 1 36.86 -83.52 4.32
C MET A 1 37.13 -82.10 4.43
N ALA A 2 36.40 -81.24 3.77
CA ALA A 2 36.55 -79.80 3.79
C ALA A 2 35.20 -79.13 4.03
N GLU A 3 35.01 -78.61 5.22
CA GLU A 3 33.79 -77.89 5.60
C GLU A 3 33.82 -76.46 4.99
N ARG A 4 32.78 -76.20 4.24
CA ARG A 4 32.52 -74.81 3.71
C ARG A 4 31.76 -74.00 4.76
N VAL A 5 32.38 -73.02 5.36
CA VAL A 5 31.72 -72.01 6.22
C VAL A 5 31.09 -71.00 5.34
N LEU A 6 29.73 -70.94 5.36
CA LEU A 6 28.93 -69.95 4.63
C LEU A 6 28.85 -68.65 5.46
N ARG A 7 29.50 -67.59 4.99
CA ARG A 7 29.40 -66.26 5.60
C ARG A 7 28.14 -65.55 5.03
N VAL A 8 27.15 -65.42 5.88
CA VAL A 8 25.97 -64.61 5.59
C VAL A 8 26.30 -63.15 5.91
N ILE A 9 26.42 -62.33 4.86
CA ILE A 9 26.62 -60.90 4.99
C ILE A 9 25.25 -60.25 5.11
N TRP A 10 24.93 -59.72 6.28
CA TRP A 10 23.74 -58.94 6.52
C TRP A 10 23.96 -57.51 5.97
N TYR A 11 23.26 -57.17 4.87
CA TYR A 11 23.14 -55.80 4.40
C TYR A 11 22.03 -55.10 5.21
N LEU A 12 22.42 -54.17 6.11
CA LEU A 12 21.50 -53.21 6.71
C LEU A 12 21.23 -52.15 5.67
N PRO A 13 19.95 -51.87 5.31
CA PRO A 13 19.64 -50.70 4.51
C PRO A 13 19.77 -49.44 5.38
N MET A 14 20.73 -48.61 5.05
CA MET A 14 20.92 -47.29 5.65
C MET A 14 19.83 -46.37 5.10
N VAL A 15 18.75 -46.20 5.87
CA VAL A 15 17.67 -45.24 5.53
C VAL A 15 18.22 -43.84 5.76
N PHE A 16 18.61 -43.15 4.70
CA PHE A 16 18.87 -41.69 4.73
C PHE A 16 17.55 -40.95 4.89
N LEU A 17 17.21 -40.58 6.11
CA LEU A 17 16.14 -39.64 6.40
C LEU A 17 16.63 -38.22 6.01
N ALA A 18 16.35 -37.80 4.78
CA ALA A 18 16.60 -36.44 4.32
C ALA A 18 15.62 -35.53 5.05
N LEU A 19 16.08 -34.85 6.12
CA LEU A 19 15.38 -33.70 6.70
C LEU A 19 15.40 -32.57 5.65
N ALA A 20 14.31 -32.44 4.90
CA ALA A 20 14.02 -31.25 4.13
C ALA A 20 13.71 -30.11 5.13
N LEU A 21 14.74 -29.33 5.53
CA LEU A 21 14.51 -28.03 6.15
C LEU A 21 13.89 -27.14 5.08
N GLY A 22 12.56 -27.08 5.06
CA GLY A 22 11.81 -26.07 4.35
C GLY A 22 12.13 -24.71 5.00
N CYS A 23 13.04 -23.94 4.41
CA CYS A 23 13.15 -22.52 4.68
C CYS A 23 11.86 -21.87 4.18
N ALA A 24 10.82 -21.87 5.00
CA ALA A 24 9.73 -20.91 4.88
C ALA A 24 10.38 -19.55 5.17
N GLY A 25 10.76 -18.84 4.11
CA GLY A 25 11.24 -17.47 4.19
C GLY A 25 10.13 -16.62 4.82
N ALA A 26 10.21 -16.37 6.13
CA ALA A 26 9.36 -15.39 6.78
C ALA A 26 9.61 -14.07 6.05
N LYS A 27 8.62 -13.60 5.27
CA LYS A 27 8.64 -12.23 4.73
C LYS A 27 8.86 -11.31 5.93
N ALA A 28 10.00 -10.61 5.95
CA ALA A 28 10.30 -9.68 7.03
C ALA A 28 9.13 -8.69 7.11
N LYS A 29 8.43 -8.66 8.25
CA LYS A 29 7.30 -7.75 8.48
C LYS A 29 7.87 -6.34 8.42
N MET A 30 7.50 -5.55 7.42
CA MET A 30 7.96 -4.18 7.30
C MET A 30 7.50 -3.37 8.52
N ALA A 31 8.36 -2.49 9.00
CA ALA A 31 8.04 -1.66 10.16
C ALA A 31 6.92 -0.67 9.82
N MET A 32 5.90 -0.64 10.66
CA MET A 32 4.85 0.38 10.61
C MET A 32 5.30 1.63 11.37
N GLU A 33 4.85 2.78 10.88
CA GLU A 33 5.09 4.08 11.49
C GLU A 33 3.81 4.60 12.12
N SER A 34 3.86 4.91 13.40
CA SER A 34 2.72 5.50 14.12
C SER A 34 2.71 7.03 14.10
N GLN A 35 3.87 7.64 13.79
CA GLN A 35 4.00 9.08 13.72
C GLN A 35 3.48 9.61 12.37
N SER A 36 3.14 10.88 12.37
CA SER A 36 2.71 11.62 11.19
C SER A 36 3.35 12.99 11.17
N VAL A 37 3.68 13.47 9.98
CA VAL A 37 3.95 14.89 9.73
C VAL A 37 2.75 15.52 9.03
N ASP A 38 2.66 16.84 9.07
CA ASP A 38 1.59 17.55 8.37
C ASP A 38 1.86 17.60 6.86
N PRO A 39 0.83 17.52 6.00
CA PRO A 39 0.95 17.85 4.59
C PRO A 39 1.58 19.23 4.39
N GLY A 40 2.38 19.41 3.34
CA GLY A 40 3.09 20.66 3.07
C GLY A 40 4.38 20.87 3.88
N THR A 41 4.75 19.93 4.77
CA THR A 41 6.03 19.97 5.50
C THR A 41 7.13 19.20 4.78
N SER A 42 7.80 18.24 5.41
CA SER A 42 8.83 17.43 4.77
C SER A 42 8.81 15.99 5.24
N VAL A 43 9.25 15.08 4.37
CA VAL A 43 9.46 13.66 4.65
C VAL A 43 10.90 13.26 4.36
N ALA A 44 11.31 12.07 4.80
CA ALA A 44 12.66 11.56 4.63
C ALA A 44 12.70 10.19 3.96
N ARG A 45 13.85 9.89 3.34
CA ARG A 45 14.31 8.55 2.98
C ARG A 45 15.76 8.43 3.43
N GLY A 46 15.96 7.90 4.63
CA GLY A 46 17.26 7.94 5.29
C GLY A 46 17.72 9.38 5.50
N GLU A 47 18.90 9.74 4.98
CA GLU A 47 19.44 11.10 5.09
C GLU A 47 18.79 12.09 4.11
N ALA A 48 18.17 11.60 3.04
CA ALA A 48 17.54 12.46 2.04
C ALA A 48 16.23 13.06 2.56
N ARG A 49 16.10 14.38 2.44
CA ARG A 49 14.89 15.14 2.81
C ARG A 49 14.17 15.64 1.55
N PHE A 50 12.85 15.59 1.59
CA PHE A 50 11.95 16.02 0.51
C PHE A 50 10.93 17.00 1.08
N GLN A 51 10.92 18.22 0.56
CA GLN A 51 9.88 19.20 0.88
C GLN A 51 8.58 18.80 0.18
N LEU A 52 7.46 18.90 0.89
CA LEU A 52 6.14 18.64 0.32
C LEU A 52 5.58 19.92 -0.29
N LEU A 53 5.30 19.87 -1.58
CA LEU A 53 4.86 21.00 -2.39
C LEU A 53 3.33 21.06 -2.47
N GLY A 54 2.80 22.26 -2.58
CA GLY A 54 1.39 22.53 -2.86
C GLY A 54 0.60 23.01 -1.65
N SER A 55 -0.72 22.90 -1.73
CA SER A 55 -1.66 23.39 -0.71
C SER A 55 -2.04 22.25 0.25
N PRO A 56 -1.66 22.31 1.53
CA PRO A 56 -1.92 21.20 2.45
C PRO A 56 -3.41 21.04 2.73
N VAL A 57 -3.87 19.77 2.67
CA VAL A 57 -5.20 19.38 3.17
C VAL A 57 -5.19 19.29 4.69
N ALA A 58 -6.37 19.43 5.30
CA ALA A 58 -6.53 19.37 6.74
C ALA A 58 -7.79 18.58 7.15
N LEU A 59 -7.80 18.09 8.38
CA LEU A 59 -8.97 17.43 8.98
C LEU A 59 -10.19 18.36 8.98
N GLY A 60 -11.35 17.80 8.70
CA GLY A 60 -12.62 18.54 8.64
C GLY A 60 -12.79 19.42 7.40
N LYS A 61 -11.90 19.32 6.42
CA LYS A 61 -12.04 19.95 5.10
C LYS A 61 -12.42 18.90 4.06
N SER A 62 -13.03 19.32 2.97
CA SER A 62 -13.31 18.45 1.83
C SER A 62 -12.04 18.16 1.02
N LEU A 63 -12.04 17.05 0.29
CA LEU A 63 -11.01 16.80 -0.73
C LEU A 63 -11.05 17.91 -1.79
N PRO A 64 -9.88 18.37 -2.28
CA PRO A 64 -9.82 19.29 -3.41
C PRO A 64 -10.38 18.63 -4.69
N ALA A 65 -11.03 19.43 -5.52
CA ALA A 65 -11.51 19.01 -6.83
C ALA A 65 -10.34 18.92 -7.80
N VAL A 66 -9.87 17.71 -8.05
CA VAL A 66 -8.78 17.40 -8.99
C VAL A 66 -9.09 16.12 -9.76
N LYS A 67 -8.53 16.03 -10.96
CA LYS A 67 -8.71 14.86 -11.82
C LYS A 67 -7.55 13.90 -11.69
N LEU A 68 -7.89 12.67 -11.31
CA LEU A 68 -7.01 11.50 -11.37
C LEU A 68 -7.43 10.65 -12.56
N VAL A 69 -6.55 9.80 -13.06
CA VAL A 69 -6.87 8.88 -14.15
C VAL A 69 -7.03 7.46 -13.62
N ASP A 70 -8.20 6.87 -13.81
CA ASP A 70 -8.44 5.46 -13.46
C ASP A 70 -7.62 4.54 -14.36
N ALA A 71 -6.83 3.66 -13.77
CA ALA A 71 -5.89 2.81 -14.49
C ALA A 71 -6.57 1.76 -15.38
N MET A 72 -7.79 1.35 -15.05
CA MET A 72 -8.50 0.32 -15.79
C MET A 72 -9.28 0.89 -16.98
N THR A 73 -9.90 2.05 -16.79
CA THR A 73 -10.82 2.64 -17.76
C THR A 73 -10.20 3.78 -18.54
N LEU A 74 -9.07 4.34 -18.08
CA LEU A 74 -8.40 5.54 -18.59
C LEU A 74 -9.28 6.81 -18.54
N LYS A 75 -10.35 6.79 -17.75
CA LYS A 75 -11.24 7.94 -17.56
C LYS A 75 -10.77 8.80 -16.39
N ASP A 76 -11.06 10.08 -16.48
CA ASP A 76 -10.86 11.02 -15.39
C ASP A 76 -11.84 10.71 -14.24
N VAL A 77 -11.34 10.77 -13.01
CA VAL A 77 -12.08 10.58 -11.75
C VAL A 77 -11.79 11.76 -10.84
N ASP A 78 -12.84 12.39 -10.32
CA ASP A 78 -12.76 13.44 -9.30
C ASP A 78 -13.34 12.91 -7.99
N LEU A 79 -12.45 12.61 -7.04
CA LEU A 79 -12.84 12.05 -5.73
C LEU A 79 -13.62 13.04 -4.85
N SER A 80 -13.56 14.35 -5.12
CA SER A 80 -14.33 15.35 -4.38
C SER A 80 -15.83 15.23 -4.62
N GLN A 81 -16.22 14.61 -5.74
CA GLN A 81 -17.62 14.40 -6.11
C GLN A 81 -18.21 13.10 -5.52
N GLU A 82 -17.34 12.22 -5.00
CA GLU A 82 -17.76 10.95 -4.44
C GLU A 82 -18.40 11.13 -3.05
N LYS A 83 -19.67 10.73 -2.92
CA LYS A 83 -20.45 10.82 -1.68
C LYS A 83 -21.14 9.47 -1.39
N GLY A 84 -21.56 9.29 -0.15
CA GLY A 84 -22.31 8.10 0.27
C GLY A 84 -21.45 6.90 0.66
N SER A 85 -20.14 6.94 0.40
CA SER A 85 -19.18 5.90 0.81
C SER A 85 -17.99 6.51 1.53
N VAL A 86 -17.40 5.76 2.45
CA VAL A 86 -16.09 6.11 3.03
C VAL A 86 -15.01 5.81 1.99
N LEU A 87 -14.10 6.76 1.76
CA LEU A 87 -12.96 6.55 0.89
C LEU A 87 -11.71 6.29 1.73
N PHE A 88 -11.06 5.16 1.49
CA PHE A 88 -9.74 4.83 2.03
C PHE A 88 -8.71 5.10 0.93
N LEU A 89 -8.00 6.22 1.03
CA LEU A 89 -6.98 6.62 0.08
C LEU A 89 -5.61 6.18 0.59
N SER A 90 -5.03 5.17 -0.04
CA SER A 90 -3.65 4.73 0.18
C SER A 90 -2.76 5.37 -0.87
N ILE A 91 -1.95 6.33 -0.44
CA ILE A 91 -1.11 7.13 -1.32
C ILE A 91 0.32 6.61 -1.22
N VAL A 92 0.91 6.26 -2.36
CA VAL A 92 2.24 5.65 -2.44
C VAL A 92 3.14 6.39 -3.44
N PRO A 93 4.45 6.44 -3.21
CA PRO A 93 5.40 7.03 -4.17
C PRO A 93 5.37 6.35 -5.55
N SER A 94 5.55 5.05 -5.61
CA SER A 94 5.51 4.25 -6.85
C SER A 94 5.28 2.77 -6.56
N LEU A 95 4.33 2.15 -7.25
CA LEU A 95 3.99 0.73 -7.13
C LEU A 95 5.14 -0.21 -7.52
N ASP A 96 6.11 0.27 -8.28
CA ASP A 96 7.32 -0.49 -8.66
C ASP A 96 8.37 -0.57 -7.52
N THR A 97 7.98 -0.32 -6.25
CA THR A 97 8.87 -0.41 -5.09
C THR A 97 8.30 -1.31 -4.00
N ALA A 98 9.17 -2.09 -3.34
CA ALA A 98 8.77 -3.13 -2.39
C ALA A 98 7.88 -2.62 -1.24
N VAL A 99 8.13 -1.42 -0.70
CA VAL A 99 7.32 -0.86 0.41
C VAL A 99 5.94 -0.41 -0.08
N CYS A 100 5.85 0.12 -1.31
CA CYS A 100 4.56 0.52 -1.90
C CYS A 100 3.73 -0.69 -2.29
N GLU A 101 4.36 -1.72 -2.85
CA GLU A 101 3.75 -3.02 -3.09
C GLU A 101 3.18 -3.60 -1.79
N ALA A 102 3.99 -3.65 -0.72
CA ALA A 102 3.55 -4.15 0.58
C ALA A 102 2.37 -3.36 1.17
N GLN A 103 2.38 -2.02 1.07
CA GLN A 103 1.24 -1.18 1.50
C GLN A 103 -0.02 -1.49 0.70
N THR A 104 0.11 -1.68 -0.62
CA THR A 104 -1.02 -1.95 -1.51
C THR A 104 -1.57 -3.36 -1.28
N HIS A 105 -0.71 -4.37 -1.07
CA HIS A 105 -1.11 -5.72 -0.67
C HIS A 105 -1.83 -5.70 0.68
N TYR A 106 -1.31 -4.95 1.67
CA TYR A 106 -1.97 -4.81 2.96
C TYR A 106 -3.37 -4.21 2.82
N LEU A 107 -3.52 -3.16 2.00
CA LEU A 107 -4.84 -2.56 1.71
C LEU A 107 -5.77 -3.55 1.01
N GLY A 108 -5.29 -4.35 0.09
CA GLY A 108 -6.08 -5.32 -0.66
C GLY A 108 -6.50 -6.51 0.20
N GLU A 109 -5.54 -7.20 0.79
CA GLU A 109 -5.73 -8.47 1.51
C GLU A 109 -6.43 -8.26 2.86
N GLU A 110 -5.90 -7.35 3.70
CA GLU A 110 -6.50 -7.07 5.01
C GLU A 110 -7.77 -6.21 4.89
N GLY A 111 -7.87 -5.41 3.84
CA GLY A 111 -9.05 -4.60 3.55
C GLY A 111 -10.30 -5.43 3.23
N GLU A 112 -10.18 -6.72 2.96
CA GLU A 112 -11.33 -7.62 2.83
C GLU A 112 -12.09 -7.80 4.15
N LYS A 113 -11.43 -7.55 5.29
CA LYS A 113 -12.04 -7.53 6.63
C LYS A 113 -12.87 -6.28 6.90
N VAL A 114 -12.71 -5.24 6.08
CA VAL A 114 -13.48 -3.99 6.15
C VAL A 114 -14.74 -4.12 5.30
N SER A 115 -15.81 -3.43 5.69
CA SER A 115 -17.06 -3.41 4.91
C SER A 115 -16.79 -3.09 3.44
N LYS A 116 -17.52 -3.75 2.54
CA LYS A 116 -17.48 -3.49 1.09
C LYS A 116 -17.94 -2.07 0.73
N ASP A 117 -18.62 -1.38 1.66
CA ASP A 117 -19.05 0.00 1.50
C ASP A 117 -17.88 1.00 1.64
N VAL A 118 -16.74 0.57 2.18
CA VAL A 118 -15.50 1.35 2.19
C VAL A 118 -14.79 1.16 0.86
N ARG A 119 -14.72 2.23 0.06
CA ARG A 119 -13.99 2.21 -1.21
C ARG A 119 -12.49 2.32 -0.95
N ARG A 120 -11.75 1.30 -1.37
CA ARG A 120 -10.29 1.23 -1.21
C ARG A 120 -9.61 1.67 -2.50
N ILE A 121 -8.76 2.69 -2.40
CA ILE A 121 -8.17 3.37 -3.55
C ILE A 121 -6.67 3.51 -3.32
N THR A 122 -5.86 3.04 -4.25
CA THR A 122 -4.42 3.31 -4.29
C THR A 122 -4.14 4.43 -5.28
N ILE A 123 -3.38 5.44 -4.85
CA ILE A 123 -3.02 6.61 -5.66
C ILE A 123 -1.49 6.69 -5.75
N SER A 124 -0.96 6.85 -6.97
CA SER A 124 0.46 7.08 -7.22
C SER A 124 0.70 7.96 -8.44
N ARG A 125 1.97 8.34 -8.66
CA ARG A 125 2.40 9.03 -9.88
C ARG A 125 2.76 8.08 -11.03
N ASP A 126 2.67 6.78 -10.81
CA ASP A 126 2.86 5.81 -11.89
C ASP A 126 1.83 6.03 -13.00
N THR A 127 2.22 5.78 -14.24
CA THR A 127 1.28 5.86 -15.36
C THR A 127 0.12 4.87 -15.18
N PRO A 128 -1.07 5.13 -15.72
CA PRO A 128 -2.18 4.18 -15.67
C PRO A 128 -1.83 2.80 -16.20
N PHE A 129 -0.92 2.73 -17.19
CA PHE A 129 -0.45 1.47 -17.78
C PHE A 129 0.40 0.66 -16.79
N ALA A 130 1.30 1.31 -16.03
CA ALA A 130 2.09 0.67 -15.01
C ALA A 130 1.21 0.18 -13.86
N GLN A 131 0.27 1.02 -13.38
CA GLN A 131 -0.70 0.63 -12.36
C GLN A 131 -1.57 -0.55 -12.80
N LYS A 132 -2.03 -0.57 -14.07
CA LYS A 132 -2.81 -1.68 -14.63
C LYS A 132 -2.00 -2.99 -14.69
N ARG A 133 -0.71 -2.91 -15.05
CA ARG A 133 0.19 -4.07 -15.02
C ARG A 133 0.32 -4.61 -13.60
N PHE A 134 0.63 -3.74 -12.62
CA PHE A 134 0.72 -4.10 -11.21
C PHE A 134 -0.58 -4.76 -10.72
N ALA A 135 -1.73 -4.16 -10.96
CA ALA A 135 -3.03 -4.70 -10.53
C ALA A 135 -3.29 -6.11 -11.07
N LYS A 136 -2.88 -6.38 -12.34
CA LYS A 136 -3.00 -7.70 -12.95
C LYS A 136 -2.08 -8.74 -12.29
N GLU A 137 -0.86 -8.33 -11.92
CA GLU A 137 0.13 -9.21 -11.27
C GLU A 137 -0.21 -9.46 -9.81
N ALA A 138 -0.60 -8.41 -9.08
CA ALA A 138 -0.96 -8.48 -7.66
C ALA A 138 -2.27 -9.24 -7.40
N LYS A 139 -3.18 -9.32 -8.38
CA LYS A 139 -4.48 -10.01 -8.30
C LYS A 139 -5.35 -9.58 -7.11
N LEU A 140 -5.20 -8.32 -6.68
CA LEU A 140 -6.00 -7.76 -5.59
C LEU A 140 -7.37 -7.35 -6.11
N THR A 141 -8.41 -7.83 -5.46
CA THR A 141 -9.81 -7.52 -5.78
C THR A 141 -10.32 -6.32 -4.99
N HIS A 142 -11.37 -5.67 -5.48
CA HIS A 142 -12.03 -4.56 -4.78
C HIS A 142 -11.09 -3.38 -4.44
N LEU A 143 -10.06 -3.16 -5.25
CA LEU A 143 -9.11 -2.08 -5.12
C LEU A 143 -9.10 -1.25 -6.41
N GLN A 144 -9.33 0.03 -6.29
CA GLN A 144 -9.25 0.98 -7.41
C GLN A 144 -7.85 1.59 -7.47
N TYR A 145 -7.33 1.77 -8.69
CA TYR A 145 -6.02 2.37 -8.92
C TYR A 145 -6.18 3.68 -9.69
N LEU A 146 -5.74 4.77 -9.09
CA LEU A 146 -5.84 6.10 -9.65
C LEU A 146 -4.45 6.72 -9.82
N SER A 147 -4.21 7.29 -10.99
CA SER A 147 -2.93 7.87 -11.37
C SER A 147 -2.97 9.40 -11.40
N ASP A 148 -2.01 10.02 -10.72
CA ASP A 148 -1.73 11.46 -10.74
C ASP A 148 -0.58 11.78 -11.73
N TYR A 149 -0.40 10.97 -12.81
CA TYR A 149 0.79 10.99 -13.66
C TYR A 149 0.96 12.25 -14.50
N LYS A 150 -0.13 12.92 -14.86
CA LYS A 150 -0.09 14.13 -15.71
C LYS A 150 0.69 15.23 -15.01
N GLU A 151 0.00 16.22 -14.50
CA GLU A 151 0.61 17.42 -13.89
C GLU A 151 0.90 17.31 -12.39
N GLY A 152 0.52 16.21 -11.75
CA GLY A 152 0.64 16.05 -10.30
C GLY A 152 -0.32 16.96 -9.55
N GLU A 153 -1.51 17.15 -10.10
CA GLU A 153 -2.51 18.06 -9.54
C GLU A 153 -2.97 17.61 -8.17
N PHE A 154 -3.18 16.29 -7.99
CA PHE A 154 -3.57 15.74 -6.69
C PHE A 154 -2.49 15.97 -5.64
N GLY A 155 -1.24 15.66 -5.97
CA GLY A 155 -0.12 15.87 -5.06
C GLY A 155 0.03 17.33 -4.66
N ARG A 156 -0.12 18.27 -5.60
CA ARG A 156 -0.07 19.72 -5.33
C ARG A 156 -1.27 20.20 -4.53
N ALA A 157 -2.47 19.77 -4.88
CA ALA A 157 -3.70 20.19 -4.21
C ALA A 157 -3.86 19.63 -2.80
N THR A 158 -3.08 18.59 -2.46
CA THR A 158 -3.10 17.97 -1.13
C THR A 158 -1.87 18.28 -0.27
N GLY A 159 -0.84 18.93 -0.84
CA GLY A 159 0.43 19.16 -0.15
C GLY A 159 1.23 17.89 0.07
N LEU A 160 1.09 16.90 -0.83
CA LEU A 160 1.76 15.60 -0.75
C LEU A 160 2.78 15.36 -1.86
N LEU A 161 3.01 16.32 -2.75
CA LEU A 161 3.99 16.18 -3.82
C LEU A 161 5.40 16.45 -3.29
N MET A 162 6.26 15.44 -3.32
CA MET A 162 7.67 15.60 -2.94
C MET A 162 8.42 16.43 -3.99
N ASP A 163 9.20 17.43 -3.55
CA ASP A 163 10.16 18.11 -4.41
C ASP A 163 11.13 17.10 -5.05
N LYS A 164 12.06 17.50 -5.86
CA LYS A 164 13.12 16.69 -6.48
C LYS A 164 12.64 15.43 -7.25
N THR A 165 11.81 14.57 -6.63
CA THR A 165 11.33 13.34 -7.25
C THR A 165 10.01 13.51 -7.99
N LEU A 166 9.21 14.49 -7.60
CA LEU A 166 7.83 14.71 -8.06
C LEU A 166 6.93 13.47 -7.87
N LEU A 167 7.28 12.60 -6.92
CA LEU A 167 6.43 11.49 -6.46
C LEU A 167 5.54 11.93 -5.30
N LEU A 168 4.52 11.16 -4.99
CA LEU A 168 3.67 11.41 -3.82
C LEU A 168 4.34 10.90 -2.54
N ALA A 169 4.20 11.65 -1.45
CA ALA A 169 4.60 11.19 -0.13
C ALA A 169 3.71 10.03 0.32
N ARG A 170 4.31 9.03 0.96
CA ARG A 170 3.57 7.90 1.53
C ARG A 170 2.61 8.38 2.59
N SER A 171 1.33 8.12 2.38
CA SER A 171 0.28 8.58 3.30
C SER A 171 -1.00 7.75 3.21
N VAL A 172 -1.85 7.90 4.23
CA VAL A 172 -3.23 7.43 4.23
C VAL A 172 -4.14 8.62 4.54
N VAL A 173 -5.21 8.77 3.76
CA VAL A 173 -6.26 9.76 3.98
C VAL A 173 -7.60 9.05 3.97
N LEU A 174 -8.43 9.27 5.00
CA LEU A 174 -9.80 8.78 5.04
C LEU A 174 -10.78 9.94 4.88
N VAL A 175 -11.77 9.71 4.05
CA VAL A 175 -12.83 10.67 3.75
C VAL A 175 -14.17 10.04 4.10
N ASP A 176 -15.01 10.75 4.83
CA ASP A 176 -16.34 10.25 5.23
C ASP A 176 -17.37 10.31 4.08
N LYS A 177 -18.56 9.77 4.33
CA LYS A 177 -19.67 9.74 3.36
C LYS A 177 -20.13 11.12 2.88
N LYS A 178 -19.80 12.19 3.62
CA LYS A 178 -20.08 13.58 3.25
C LYS A 178 -18.97 14.21 2.42
N GLY A 179 -17.84 13.49 2.24
CA GLY A 179 -16.67 13.97 1.51
C GLY A 179 -15.72 14.81 2.35
N MET A 180 -15.79 14.68 3.70
CA MET A 180 -14.92 15.42 4.61
C MET A 180 -13.74 14.53 5.03
N ILE A 181 -12.55 15.09 5.07
CA ILE A 181 -11.33 14.40 5.53
C ILE A 181 -11.41 14.20 7.04
N ARG A 182 -11.33 12.95 7.49
CA ARG A 182 -11.46 12.57 8.90
C ARG A 182 -10.18 11.95 9.48
N TYR A 183 -9.27 11.53 8.64
CA TYR A 183 -7.97 11.00 9.03
C TYR A 183 -6.92 11.36 8.00
N ILE A 184 -5.74 11.74 8.47
CA ILE A 184 -4.55 11.96 7.65
C ILE A 184 -3.36 11.38 8.41
N GLN A 185 -2.58 10.54 7.75
CA GLN A 185 -1.24 10.17 8.18
C GLN A 185 -0.27 10.34 7.02
N VAL A 186 0.70 11.21 7.16
CA VAL A 186 1.85 11.33 6.24
C VAL A 186 3.07 10.73 6.93
N VAL A 187 3.61 9.68 6.38
CA VAL A 187 4.71 8.91 6.98
C VAL A 187 6.01 9.72 6.92
N PRO A 188 6.65 10.04 8.08
CA PRO A 188 7.87 10.83 8.11
C PRO A 188 9.04 10.18 7.37
N GLU A 189 9.19 8.86 7.48
CA GLU A 189 10.21 8.05 6.80
C GLU A 189 9.52 7.16 5.74
N ILE A 190 9.61 7.55 4.47
CA ILE A 190 8.84 6.92 3.38
C ILE A 190 9.20 5.45 3.10
N THR A 191 10.20 4.89 3.76
CA THR A 191 10.55 3.47 3.71
C THR A 191 9.80 2.62 4.74
N ARG A 192 8.98 3.24 5.59
CA ARG A 192 8.10 2.55 6.54
C ARG A 192 6.66 2.53 6.03
N LEU A 193 5.88 1.55 6.49
CA LEU A 193 4.45 1.50 6.23
C LEU A 193 3.70 2.49 7.14
N PRO A 194 2.58 3.06 6.70
CA PRO A 194 1.68 3.78 7.59
C PRO A 194 1.04 2.83 8.61
N ASP A 195 0.42 3.38 9.66
CA ASP A 195 -0.39 2.62 10.62
C ASP A 195 -1.71 2.20 9.97
N MET A 196 -1.62 1.14 9.17
CA MET A 196 -2.75 0.61 8.41
C MET A 196 -3.86 0.07 9.33
N GLU A 197 -3.49 -0.47 10.50
CA GLU A 197 -4.47 -1.01 11.45
C GLU A 197 -5.34 0.10 12.04
N LYS A 198 -4.73 1.19 12.47
CA LYS A 198 -5.44 2.39 12.94
C LYS A 198 -6.31 2.99 11.83
N ALA A 199 -5.79 3.04 10.61
CA ALA A 199 -6.54 3.56 9.47
C ALA A 199 -7.77 2.68 9.17
N PHE A 200 -7.67 1.34 9.23
CA PHE A 200 -8.80 0.44 9.07
C PHE A 200 -9.84 0.58 10.17
N GLN A 201 -9.41 0.66 11.43
CA GLN A 201 -10.32 0.89 12.56
C GLN A 201 -11.11 2.19 12.37
N THR A 202 -10.42 3.27 12.04
CA THR A 202 -11.06 4.57 11.77
C THR A 202 -12.02 4.49 10.59
N ALA A 203 -11.65 3.81 9.50
CA ALA A 203 -12.54 3.64 8.35
C ALA A 203 -13.83 2.86 8.69
N MET A 204 -13.71 1.84 9.55
CA MET A 204 -14.89 1.10 10.04
C MET A 204 -15.79 1.95 10.93
N GLU A 205 -15.22 2.80 11.79
CA GLU A 205 -15.98 3.74 12.61
C GLU A 205 -16.74 4.73 11.74
N LEU A 206 -16.08 5.37 10.77
CA LEU A 206 -16.69 6.30 9.82
C LEU A 206 -17.80 5.65 8.97
N ASN A 207 -17.68 4.35 8.69
CA ASN A 207 -18.67 3.64 7.91
C ASN A 207 -19.96 3.35 8.71
N ARG A 208 -19.91 3.39 10.03
CA ARG A 208 -21.09 3.24 10.92
C ARG A 208 -21.86 4.57 11.14
N GLU A 209 -21.20 5.72 10.91
CA GLU A 209 -21.83 7.04 10.91
C GLU A 209 -22.76 7.20 9.66
#